data_7295c1c6a46fb4b4286a96578845e84a
#
_entry.id   7295c1c6a46fb4b4286a96578845e84a
#
_cell.length_a   1.000
_cell.length_b   1.000
_cell.length_c   1.000
_cell.angle_alpha   90.00
_cell.angle_beta   90.00
_cell.angle_gamma   90.00
#
_symmetry.space_group_name_H-M   'P 1'
#
loop_
_entity.id
_entity.type
_entity.pdbx_description
1 polymer ?
#
loop_
_entity_poly.entity_id
_entity_poly.type
_entity_poly.pdbx_seq_one_letter_code
_entity_poly.pdbx_strand_id
1 'polypeptide(L)'
;MIEVFNEKEFISKTLQVRGFADTVIIEDSKVYVYDIKTINAWAYKMRFGRSVKKKGSIHQELQVATYGVLAEQEYGSIDGIFLIYYNKDNSHIKVLEVDRDKMLTAIAFWNSIKVEHKHGLPALKKGVSPAMDWECKYCSYKTQCDKDKLKGE
;
A
#
# COMPACT_ATOMS: atom_id res chain seq x y z
N MET A 1 23.75 7.51 14.31
CA MET A 1 24.04 7.58 12.83
C MET A 1 22.72 7.44 12.10
N ILE A 2 22.49 8.29 11.06
CA ILE A 2 21.26 8.24 10.26
C ILE A 2 21.65 7.84 8.83
N GLU A 3 20.98 6.81 8.31
CA GLU A 3 21.08 6.39 6.91
C GLU A 3 19.73 6.59 6.24
N VAL A 4 19.73 7.11 5.01
CA VAL A 4 18.51 7.36 4.23
C VAL A 4 18.63 6.69 2.88
N PHE A 5 17.68 5.83 2.57
CA PHE A 5 17.58 5.16 1.28
C PHE A 5 16.32 5.66 0.56
N ASN A 6 16.48 6.23 -0.61
CA ASN A 6 15.36 6.63 -1.48
C ASN A 6 15.17 5.58 -2.57
N GLU A 7 13.91 5.38 -2.98
CA GLU A 7 13.56 4.37 -3.99
C GLU A 7 14.14 2.98 -3.66
N LYS A 8 14.06 2.61 -2.38
CA LYS A 8 14.64 1.36 -1.88
C LYS A 8 13.90 0.17 -2.45
N GLU A 9 14.59 -0.62 -3.26
CA GLU A 9 14.06 -1.88 -3.78
C GLU A 9 14.05 -2.96 -2.71
N PHE A 10 12.92 -3.67 -2.63
CA PHE A 10 12.74 -4.87 -1.84
C PHE A 10 12.23 -6.01 -2.70
N ILE A 11 12.71 -7.23 -2.43
CA ILE A 11 12.26 -8.45 -3.11
C ILE A 11 11.95 -9.52 -2.05
N SER A 12 10.72 -10.00 -2.02
CA SER A 12 10.33 -11.16 -1.22
C SER A 12 10.12 -12.39 -2.10
N LYS A 13 10.98 -13.38 -1.98
CA LYS A 13 10.81 -14.66 -2.64
C LYS A 13 9.63 -15.44 -2.04
N THR A 14 9.40 -15.27 -0.75
CA THR A 14 8.32 -15.96 -0.01
C THR A 14 6.94 -15.49 -0.46
N LEU A 15 6.75 -14.16 -0.58
CA LEU A 15 5.49 -13.58 -1.06
C LEU A 15 5.42 -13.46 -2.59
N GLN A 16 6.55 -13.63 -3.29
CA GLN A 16 6.68 -13.40 -4.73
C GLN A 16 6.33 -11.95 -5.11
N VAL A 17 6.79 -11.00 -4.30
CA VAL A 17 6.54 -9.57 -4.45
C VAL A 17 7.85 -8.82 -4.58
N ARG A 18 7.88 -7.88 -5.50
CA ARG A 18 8.92 -6.86 -5.65
C ARG A 18 8.29 -5.49 -5.55
N GLY A 19 8.93 -4.58 -4.85
CA GLY A 19 8.45 -3.22 -4.71
C GLY A 19 9.55 -2.24 -4.37
N PHE A 20 9.24 -0.94 -4.50
CA PHE A 20 10.14 0.16 -4.19
C PHE A 20 9.47 1.03 -3.13
N ALA A 21 10.07 1.12 -1.95
CA ALA A 21 9.64 2.07 -0.94
C ALA A 21 10.23 3.45 -1.26
N ASP A 22 9.44 4.49 -1.18
CA ASP A 22 9.90 5.85 -1.50
C ASP A 22 11.08 6.26 -0.64
N THR A 23 11.01 5.96 0.67
CA THR A 23 12.11 6.26 1.60
C THR A 23 12.16 5.24 2.73
N VAL A 24 13.37 4.79 3.05
CA VAL A 24 13.67 4.02 4.26
C VAL A 24 14.71 4.80 5.07
N ILE A 25 14.45 4.99 6.34
CA ILE A 25 15.37 5.65 7.27
C ILE A 25 15.81 4.66 8.34
N ILE A 26 17.11 4.55 8.54
CA ILE A 26 17.69 3.81 9.65
C ILE A 26 18.35 4.82 10.58
N GLU A 27 17.85 4.93 11.80
CA GLU A 27 18.36 5.82 12.83
C GLU A 27 18.61 5.04 14.10
N ASP A 28 19.86 4.99 14.53
CA ASP A 28 20.30 4.30 15.75
C ASP A 28 19.75 2.86 15.84
N SER A 29 19.88 2.12 14.74
CA SER A 29 19.41 0.74 14.55
C SER A 29 17.88 0.58 14.48
N LYS A 30 17.13 1.67 14.45
CA LYS A 30 15.67 1.67 14.21
C LYS A 30 15.38 1.87 12.75
N VAL A 31 14.45 1.09 12.21
CA VAL A 31 14.09 1.09 10.80
C VAL A 31 12.69 1.65 10.60
N TYR A 32 12.60 2.68 9.79
CA TYR A 32 11.34 3.36 9.45
C TYR A 32 11.11 3.35 7.96
N VAL A 33 9.90 2.99 7.54
CA VAL A 33 9.52 2.92 6.12
C VAL A 33 8.47 3.99 5.82
N TYR A 34 8.71 4.76 4.77
CA TYR A 34 7.84 5.87 4.35
C TYR A 34 7.39 5.68 2.91
N ASP A 35 6.12 6.00 2.66
CA ASP A 35 5.54 6.07 1.33
C ASP A 35 4.88 7.44 1.14
N ILE A 36 5.24 8.14 0.05
CA ILE A 36 4.87 9.54 -0.19
C ILE A 36 3.69 9.60 -1.16
N LYS A 37 2.65 10.28 -0.76
CA LYS A 37 1.44 10.48 -1.56
C LYS A 37 1.20 11.97 -1.81
N THR A 38 1.11 12.35 -3.08
CA THR A 38 0.68 13.70 -3.44
C THR A 38 -0.84 13.80 -3.40
N ILE A 39 -1.34 14.93 -2.95
CA ILE A 39 -2.77 15.19 -2.78
C ILE A 39 -3.04 16.67 -3.10
N ASN A 40 -4.20 16.99 -3.69
CA ASN A 40 -4.61 18.37 -3.89
C ASN A 40 -5.28 18.95 -2.62
N ALA A 41 -5.45 20.27 -2.58
CA ALA A 41 -6.00 20.96 -1.42
C ALA A 41 -7.41 20.52 -1.02
N TRP A 42 -8.26 20.23 -2.01
CA TRP A 42 -9.61 19.74 -1.75
C TRP A 42 -9.60 18.36 -1.08
N ALA A 43 -8.89 17.39 -1.67
CA ALA A 43 -8.79 16.05 -1.13
C ALA A 43 -8.03 16.03 0.22
N TYR A 44 -7.05 16.93 0.41
CA TYR A 44 -6.37 17.10 1.69
C TYR A 44 -7.35 17.57 2.78
N LYS A 45 -8.19 18.59 2.48
CA LYS A 45 -9.23 19.08 3.39
C LYS A 45 -10.26 18.00 3.73
N MET A 46 -10.69 17.23 2.74
CA MET A 46 -11.64 16.13 2.94
C MET A 46 -11.06 15.02 3.82
N ARG A 47 -9.78 14.75 3.72
CA ARG A 47 -9.11 13.68 4.49
C ARG A 47 -8.66 14.14 5.88
N PHE A 48 -8.17 15.35 6.01
CA PHE A 48 -7.52 15.87 7.22
C PHE A 48 -8.21 17.09 7.84
N GLY A 49 -9.37 17.46 7.35
CA GLY A 49 -10.18 18.54 7.92
C GLY A 49 -10.56 18.27 9.38
N ARG A 50 -10.97 19.33 10.09
CA ARG A 50 -11.22 19.29 11.55
C ARG A 50 -12.25 18.25 11.99
N SER A 51 -13.26 17.98 11.16
CA SER A 51 -14.38 17.06 11.45
C SER A 51 -14.18 15.64 10.92
N VAL A 52 -13.02 15.31 10.35
CA VAL A 52 -12.77 14.03 9.70
C VAL A 52 -11.81 13.18 10.53
N LYS A 53 -12.13 11.89 10.70
CA LYS A 53 -11.21 10.93 11.29
C LYS A 53 -10.01 10.75 10.34
N LYS A 54 -8.84 11.16 10.81
CA LYS A 54 -7.60 11.14 10.03
C LYS A 54 -7.14 9.71 9.80
N LYS A 55 -7.18 9.24 8.56
CA LYS A 55 -6.68 7.93 8.16
C LYS A 55 -6.21 7.93 6.71
N GLY A 56 -5.31 7.04 6.38
CA GLY A 56 -4.94 6.70 5.01
C GLY A 56 -6.10 6.06 4.26
N SER A 57 -5.98 5.93 2.95
CA SER A 57 -6.87 5.07 2.19
C SER A 57 -6.41 3.61 2.31
N ILE A 58 -7.36 2.67 2.28
CA ILE A 58 -7.09 1.25 2.51
C ILE A 58 -5.97 0.72 1.61
N HIS A 59 -5.98 1.07 0.32
CA HIS A 59 -4.96 0.62 -0.62
C HIS A 59 -3.57 1.25 -0.37
N GLN A 60 -3.51 2.49 0.12
CA GLN A 60 -2.25 3.15 0.47
C GLN A 60 -1.68 2.59 1.77
N GLU A 61 -2.53 2.32 2.75
CA GLU A 61 -2.12 1.62 3.98
C GLU A 61 -1.60 0.21 3.67
N LEU A 62 -2.28 -0.52 2.78
CA LEU A 62 -1.84 -1.84 2.34
C LEU A 62 -0.50 -1.79 1.60
N GLN A 63 -0.29 -0.76 0.77
CA GLN A 63 0.97 -0.57 0.04
C GLN A 63 2.14 -0.35 1.01
N VAL A 64 2.04 0.63 1.93
CA VAL A 64 3.13 0.88 2.87
C VAL A 64 3.32 -0.27 3.87
N ALA A 65 2.24 -0.95 4.26
CA ALA A 65 2.32 -2.15 5.07
C ALA A 65 3.04 -3.30 4.34
N THR A 66 2.85 -3.42 3.03
CA THR A 66 3.63 -4.36 2.20
C THR A 66 5.11 -4.02 2.25
N TYR A 67 5.49 -2.74 2.08
CA TYR A 67 6.89 -2.33 2.21
C TYR A 67 7.45 -2.60 3.60
N GLY A 68 6.63 -2.42 4.64
CA GLY A 68 7.00 -2.80 6.01
C GLY A 68 7.34 -4.29 6.14
N VAL A 69 6.51 -5.17 5.58
CA VAL A 69 6.78 -6.63 5.57
C VAL A 69 8.08 -6.94 4.83
N LEU A 70 8.30 -6.31 3.67
CA LEU A 70 9.52 -6.54 2.87
C LEU A 70 10.76 -6.02 3.60
N ALA A 71 10.67 -4.86 4.23
CA ALA A 71 11.76 -4.30 5.04
C ALA A 71 12.07 -5.15 6.27
N GLU A 72 11.04 -5.67 6.95
CA GLU A 72 11.23 -6.58 8.09
C GLU A 72 11.95 -7.87 7.68
N GLN A 73 11.68 -8.41 6.49
CA GLN A 73 12.41 -9.56 5.95
C GLN A 73 13.90 -9.26 5.68
N GLU A 74 14.25 -8.03 5.32
CA GLU A 74 15.63 -7.63 5.03
C GLU A 74 16.39 -7.21 6.29
N TYR A 75 15.76 -6.44 7.17
CA TYR A 75 16.41 -5.85 8.35
C TYR A 75 16.16 -6.61 9.66
N GLY A 76 15.29 -7.60 9.66
CA GLY A 76 14.93 -8.41 10.84
C GLY A 76 13.83 -7.80 11.71
N SER A 77 13.73 -6.49 11.78
CA SER A 77 12.66 -5.77 12.47
C SER A 77 12.46 -4.39 11.87
N ILE A 78 11.29 -3.80 12.06
CA ILE A 78 11.01 -2.40 11.75
C ILE A 78 10.36 -1.71 12.95
N ASP A 79 10.55 -0.41 13.08
CA ASP A 79 10.03 0.40 14.18
C ASP A 79 8.79 1.19 13.80
N GLY A 80 8.57 1.46 12.51
CA GLY A 80 7.36 2.14 12.06
C GLY A 80 7.20 2.15 10.55
N ILE A 81 5.93 2.27 10.13
CA ILE A 81 5.53 2.46 8.74
C ILE A 81 4.64 3.71 8.64
N PHE A 82 4.92 4.56 7.66
CA PHE A 82 4.33 5.89 7.57
C PHE A 82 3.87 6.24 6.17
N LEU A 83 2.74 6.93 6.07
CA LEU A 83 2.28 7.63 4.88
C LEU A 83 2.56 9.12 5.04
N ILE A 84 3.24 9.70 4.06
CA ILE A 84 3.46 11.15 3.98
C ILE A 84 2.56 11.71 2.90
N TYR A 85 1.60 12.56 3.29
CA TYR A 85 0.75 13.27 2.35
C TYR A 85 1.29 14.67 2.12
N TYR A 86 1.71 14.92 0.88
CA TYR A 86 2.16 16.22 0.42
C TYR A 86 1.05 16.91 -0.37
N ASN A 87 0.55 18.02 0.16
CA ASN A 87 -0.43 18.85 -0.54
C ASN A 87 0.29 19.69 -1.60
N LYS A 88 0.11 19.31 -2.87
CA LYS A 88 0.80 19.96 -4.00
C LYS A 88 0.36 21.39 -4.29
N ASP A 89 -0.78 21.85 -3.73
CA ASP A 89 -1.29 23.20 -3.98
C ASP A 89 -0.75 24.25 -2.97
N ASN A 90 -0.35 23.81 -1.77
CA ASN A 90 0.11 24.71 -0.71
C ASN A 90 1.28 24.18 0.12
N SER A 91 1.87 23.06 -0.30
CA SER A 91 3.03 22.42 0.32
C SER A 91 2.83 21.95 1.77
N HIS A 92 1.59 21.86 2.26
CA HIS A 92 1.34 21.28 3.57
C HIS A 92 1.65 19.78 3.57
N ILE A 93 2.31 19.33 4.62
CA ILE A 93 2.67 17.93 4.82
C ILE A 93 1.88 17.37 6.00
N LYS A 94 1.40 16.14 5.84
CA LYS A 94 0.81 15.35 6.91
C LYS A 94 1.46 13.99 6.94
N VAL A 95 2.04 13.64 8.07
CA VAL A 95 2.58 12.30 8.33
C VAL A 95 1.55 11.51 9.11
N LEU A 96 1.24 10.32 8.65
CA LEU A 96 0.39 9.35 9.35
C LEU A 96 1.20 8.10 9.62
N GLU A 97 1.28 7.70 10.87
CA GLU A 97 1.71 6.37 11.24
C GLU A 97 0.61 5.37 10.88
N VAL A 98 0.99 4.28 10.24
CA VAL A 98 0.10 3.17 9.91
C VAL A 98 0.31 2.06 10.92
N ASP A 99 -0.79 1.52 11.43
CA ASP A 99 -0.76 0.44 12.40
C ASP A 99 0.00 -0.77 11.83
N ARG A 100 0.95 -1.28 12.57
CA ARG A 100 1.76 -2.45 12.18
C ARG A 100 0.93 -3.72 11.98
N ASP A 101 -0.25 -3.82 12.59
CA ASP A 101 -1.19 -4.92 12.35
C ASP A 101 -1.62 -5.00 10.87
N LYS A 102 -1.52 -3.89 10.13
CA LYS A 102 -1.72 -3.88 8.68
C LYS A 102 -0.70 -4.73 7.90
N MET A 103 0.46 -4.99 8.47
CA MET A 103 1.44 -5.91 7.89
C MET A 103 0.90 -7.34 7.81
N LEU A 104 0.15 -7.80 8.80
CA LEU A 104 -0.54 -9.09 8.75
C LEU A 104 -1.59 -9.12 7.63
N THR A 105 -2.31 -8.01 7.46
CA THR A 105 -3.26 -7.85 6.34
C THR A 105 -2.54 -7.92 4.99
N ALA A 106 -1.38 -7.29 4.86
CA ALA A 106 -0.57 -7.32 3.64
C ALA A 106 -0.07 -8.74 3.34
N ILE A 107 0.40 -9.48 4.34
CA ILE A 107 0.82 -10.89 4.18
C ILE A 107 -0.35 -11.75 3.69
N ALA A 108 -1.51 -11.62 4.32
CA ALA A 108 -2.71 -12.36 3.93
C ALA A 108 -3.14 -12.03 2.49
N PHE A 109 -3.12 -10.75 2.12
CA PHE A 109 -3.43 -10.28 0.78
C PHE A 109 -2.52 -10.91 -0.27
N TRP A 110 -1.19 -10.85 -0.10
CA TRP A 110 -0.25 -11.39 -1.08
C TRP A 110 -0.26 -12.92 -1.14
N ASN A 111 -0.49 -13.61 -0.01
CA ASN A 111 -0.67 -15.06 0.00
C ASN A 111 -1.95 -15.48 -0.76
N SER A 112 -3.02 -14.73 -0.64
CA SER A 112 -4.26 -14.95 -1.38
C SER A 112 -4.03 -14.81 -2.89
N ILE A 113 -3.38 -13.73 -3.33
CA ILE A 113 -3.01 -13.55 -4.75
C ILE A 113 -2.16 -14.70 -5.26
N LYS A 114 -1.15 -15.11 -4.48
CA LYS A 114 -0.25 -16.19 -4.85
C LYS A 114 -0.99 -17.55 -5.01
N VAL A 115 -1.96 -17.84 -4.16
CA VAL A 115 -2.79 -19.05 -4.27
C VAL A 115 -3.65 -18.98 -5.53
N GLU A 116 -4.33 -17.88 -5.78
CA GLU A 116 -5.19 -17.70 -6.95
C GLU A 116 -4.37 -17.73 -8.26
N HIS A 117 -3.17 -17.16 -8.26
CA HIS A 117 -2.31 -17.16 -9.45
C HIS A 117 -1.79 -18.57 -9.83
N LYS A 118 -1.71 -19.51 -8.89
CA LYS A 118 -1.38 -20.90 -9.17
C LYS A 118 -2.40 -21.59 -10.06
N HIS A 119 -3.62 -21.12 -10.08
CA HIS A 119 -4.71 -21.64 -10.92
C HIS A 119 -4.83 -20.95 -12.27
N GLY A 120 -3.87 -20.08 -12.62
CA GLY A 120 -3.78 -19.43 -13.92
C GLY A 120 -4.81 -18.31 -14.16
N LEU A 121 -5.60 -17.94 -13.17
CA LEU A 121 -6.58 -16.86 -13.27
C LEU A 121 -6.18 -15.70 -12.35
N PRO A 122 -6.20 -14.45 -12.83
CA PRO A 122 -6.11 -13.31 -11.95
C PRO A 122 -7.29 -13.32 -10.99
N ALA A 123 -7.01 -12.90 -9.75
CA ALA A 123 -8.05 -12.74 -8.74
C ALA A 123 -9.22 -11.93 -9.29
N LEU A 124 -10.36 -12.59 -9.39
CA LEU A 124 -11.57 -11.89 -9.69
C LEU A 124 -11.93 -10.97 -8.52
N LYS A 125 -12.52 -9.84 -8.83
CA LYS A 125 -12.88 -8.71 -7.99
C LYS A 125 -13.36 -8.99 -6.56
N LYS A 126 -13.79 -10.20 -6.24
CA LYS A 126 -14.43 -10.53 -4.96
C LYS A 126 -13.46 -11.05 -3.93
N GLY A 127 -12.39 -10.46 -3.65
CA GLY A 127 -11.69 -10.93 -2.47
C GLY A 127 -10.30 -10.43 -2.25
N VAL A 128 -9.60 -10.05 -3.28
CA VAL A 128 -8.17 -9.79 -3.15
C VAL A 128 -7.80 -8.34 -3.42
N SER A 129 -8.54 -7.65 -4.23
CA SER A 129 -8.26 -6.23 -4.48
C SER A 129 -9.12 -5.35 -3.59
N PRO A 130 -8.54 -4.35 -2.93
CA PRO A 130 -9.28 -3.26 -2.33
C PRO A 130 -9.92 -2.37 -3.41
N ALA A 131 -10.37 -2.95 -4.53
CA ALA A 131 -10.92 -2.22 -5.66
C ALA A 131 -12.05 -1.32 -5.17
N MET A 132 -11.81 -0.04 -5.31
CA MET A 132 -12.84 0.97 -5.11
C MET A 132 -13.75 0.95 -6.34
N ASP A 133 -15.05 1.12 -6.17
CA ASP A 133 -16.01 1.09 -7.29
C ASP A 133 -15.64 2.04 -8.44
N TRP A 134 -14.98 3.15 -8.14
CA TRP A 134 -14.50 4.08 -9.15
C TRP A 134 -13.36 3.52 -10.01
N GLU A 135 -12.51 2.64 -9.49
CA GLU A 135 -11.41 2.03 -10.25
C GLU A 135 -11.96 1.20 -11.43
N CYS A 136 -13.07 0.52 -11.21
CA CYS A 136 -13.73 -0.25 -12.26
C CYS A 136 -14.27 0.61 -13.40
N LYS A 137 -14.58 1.88 -13.15
CA LYS A 137 -15.06 2.81 -14.19
C LYS A 137 -13.98 3.13 -15.23
N TYR A 138 -12.73 3.11 -14.82
CA TYR A 138 -11.57 3.42 -15.67
C TYR A 138 -10.75 2.18 -16.05
N CYS A 139 -11.18 0.99 -15.66
CA CYS A 139 -10.45 -0.24 -15.92
C CYS A 139 -10.61 -0.70 -17.36
N SER A 140 -9.50 -0.83 -18.08
CA SER A 140 -9.49 -1.31 -19.47
C SER A 140 -10.00 -2.75 -19.61
N TYR A 141 -9.95 -3.54 -18.54
CA TYR A 141 -10.41 -4.94 -18.52
C TYR A 141 -11.85 -5.11 -17.99
N LYS A 142 -12.57 -4.01 -17.73
CA LYS A 142 -13.92 -4.06 -17.16
C LYS A 142 -14.86 -4.98 -17.93
N THR A 143 -14.90 -4.85 -19.25
CA THR A 143 -15.78 -5.66 -20.10
C THR A 143 -15.47 -7.15 -20.02
N GLN A 144 -14.19 -7.52 -20.00
CA GLN A 144 -13.78 -8.91 -19.84
C GLN A 144 -14.11 -9.43 -18.44
N CYS A 145 -13.80 -8.64 -17.41
CA CYS A 145 -14.11 -8.97 -16.02
C CYS A 145 -15.62 -9.20 -15.79
N ASP A 146 -16.48 -8.39 -16.41
CA ASP A 146 -17.94 -8.56 -16.32
C ASP A 146 -18.43 -9.82 -17.05
N LYS A 147 -17.82 -10.18 -18.20
CA LYS A 147 -18.11 -11.44 -18.91
C LYS A 147 -17.68 -12.68 -18.11
N ASP A 148 -16.53 -12.59 -17.44
CA ASP A 148 -16.00 -13.72 -16.68
C ASP A 148 -16.81 -13.98 -15.40
N LYS A 149 -17.45 -12.95 -14.83
CA LYS A 149 -18.40 -13.11 -13.73
C LYS A 149 -19.66 -13.87 -14.11
N LEU A 150 -20.16 -13.64 -15.33
CA LEU A 150 -21.37 -14.32 -15.85
C LEU A 150 -21.11 -15.80 -16.16
N LYS A 151 -19.86 -16.24 -16.28
CA LYS A 151 -19.48 -17.64 -16.52
C LYS A 151 -19.22 -18.42 -15.23
N GLY A 152 -19.13 -17.75 -14.09
CA GLY A 152 -18.84 -18.34 -12.78
C GLY A 152 -20.07 -18.50 -11.88
N GLU A 153 -21.27 -18.22 -12.39
CA GLU A 153 -22.57 -18.56 -11.82
C GLU A 153 -23.11 -19.83 -12.51
#